data_3eb60023739965070a3504abe5040c5a
#
_entry.id   3eb60023739965070a3504abe5040c5a
#
_cell.length_a   1.000
_cell.length_b   1.000
_cell.length_c   1.000
_cell.angle_alpha   90.00
_cell.angle_beta   90.00
_cell.angle_gamma   90.00
#
_symmetry.space_group_name_H-M   'P 1'
#
loop_
_entity.id
_entity.type
_entity.pdbx_description
1 polymer ?
#
loop_
_entity_poly.entity_id
_entity_poly.type
_entity_poly.pdbx_seq_one_letter_code
_entity_poly.pdbx_strand_id
1 'polypeptide(L)'
;MKNDREKLGVENYLKKPAVSNSRLSVQTLPTFDISFDRITLVGDLIPKCEKQVSDFVSIDSSISVLEALSSKFKAQNVLDNIYIEYDKFKGKSLQRKNMRIEFNPNNLDQNSMNWIKNNFVKFMRDIEFSRIDLAFDTEMDLGNFFILSDKSVKKTIFYGRDDKPETKYFGTRQSDRYIRIYNKKQEIKDNKDLEIASENLWRIEFVLKRNMTEKWSVCFDDLNIIKPDWKMVEKFSERAAIYLLLNEDGEWGNMNRKTKYKYKNILKEISPIDLKNNMQEELERQQERLKKELQFWLT
;
A
#
# COMPACT_ATOMS: atom_id res chain seq x y z
N MET A 1 -21.59 18.69 -8.38
CA MET A 1 -21.70 17.46 -7.59
C MET A 1 -20.49 16.50 -7.67
N LYS A 2 -19.51 16.71 -8.59
CA LYS A 2 -18.25 15.92 -8.63
C LYS A 2 -17.23 16.24 -7.53
N ASN A 3 -17.32 17.44 -6.93
CA ASN A 3 -16.28 17.96 -6.02
C ASN A 3 -16.38 17.55 -4.55
N ASP A 4 -17.50 17.01 -4.09
CA ASP A 4 -17.72 16.84 -2.65
C ASP A 4 -17.26 15.45 -2.12
N ARG A 5 -17.23 14.43 -2.98
CA ARG A 5 -16.80 13.08 -2.57
C ARG A 5 -15.28 12.85 -2.65
N GLU A 6 -14.58 13.52 -3.56
CA GLU A 6 -13.10 13.52 -3.58
C GLU A 6 -12.49 14.19 -2.34
N LYS A 7 -13.28 15.02 -1.65
CA LYS A 7 -12.88 15.67 -0.39
C LYS A 7 -12.86 14.73 0.82
N LEU A 8 -13.65 13.65 0.84
CA LEU A 8 -13.74 12.76 2.00
C LEU A 8 -12.41 12.04 2.32
N GLY A 9 -11.66 11.60 1.33
CA GLY A 9 -10.33 11.01 1.52
C GLY A 9 -9.27 12.03 1.98
N VAL A 10 -9.48 13.30 1.70
CA VAL A 10 -8.57 14.40 2.05
C VAL A 10 -9.00 15.08 3.37
N GLU A 11 -10.28 15.07 3.69
CA GLU A 11 -10.80 15.66 4.96
C GLU A 11 -10.24 15.00 6.22
N ASN A 12 -9.87 13.73 6.18
CA ASN A 12 -9.20 13.05 7.29
C ASN A 12 -7.82 13.66 7.61
N TYR A 13 -7.18 14.31 6.64
CA TYR A 13 -5.89 14.99 6.82
C TYR A 13 -6.00 16.48 7.18
N LEU A 14 -7.19 17.10 6.93
CA LEU A 14 -7.40 18.53 7.14
C LEU A 14 -7.86 18.89 8.56
N LYS A 15 -8.27 17.93 9.40
CA LYS A 15 -8.97 18.20 10.70
C LYS A 15 -8.13 18.05 11.95
N LYS A 16 -6.80 17.89 11.89
CA LYS A 16 -5.98 17.89 13.11
C LYS A 16 -5.46 19.30 13.43
N PRO A 17 -5.74 19.85 14.64
CA PRO A 17 -5.20 21.15 15.03
C PRO A 17 -3.69 21.07 15.21
N ALA A 18 -2.97 22.06 14.69
CA ALA A 18 -1.55 22.24 14.91
C ALA A 18 -1.27 22.51 16.39
N VAL A 19 -0.57 21.60 17.06
CA VAL A 19 -0.05 21.82 18.40
C VAL A 19 1.34 22.43 18.28
N SER A 20 1.44 23.74 18.46
CA SER A 20 2.71 24.45 18.63
C SER A 20 3.20 24.25 20.06
N ASN A 21 4.28 23.55 20.29
CA ASN A 21 5.08 23.70 21.52
C ASN A 21 6.57 23.48 21.22
N SER A 22 7.28 24.60 21.28
CA SER A 22 8.71 24.68 21.42
C SER A 22 9.10 24.26 22.84
N ARG A 23 9.83 23.14 23.00
CA ARG A 23 10.91 22.93 23.97
C ARG A 23 11.31 21.46 24.04
N LEU A 24 12.66 21.23 23.87
CA LEU A 24 13.37 19.98 24.05
C LEU A 24 12.90 18.87 23.06
N SER A 25 13.74 18.56 22.11
CA SER A 25 13.57 17.47 21.17
C SER A 25 13.67 16.11 21.87
N VAL A 26 12.65 15.74 22.61
CA VAL A 26 12.28 14.33 22.68
C VAL A 26 11.89 14.01 21.23
N GLN A 27 12.66 13.19 20.55
CA GLN A 27 12.24 12.65 19.27
C GLN A 27 10.95 11.88 19.54
N THR A 28 9.83 12.55 19.35
CA THR A 28 8.51 11.90 19.40
C THR A 28 8.52 10.86 18.30
N LEU A 29 8.36 9.61 18.70
CA LEU A 29 8.25 8.51 17.76
C LEU A 29 7.08 8.82 16.80
N PRO A 30 7.23 8.52 15.49
CA PRO A 30 6.19 8.84 14.53
C PRO A 30 4.92 8.06 14.83
N THR A 31 3.80 8.73 14.72
CA THR A 31 2.49 8.08 14.66
C THR A 31 2.20 7.66 13.23
N PHE A 32 1.47 6.55 13.07
CA PHE A 32 1.02 6.08 11.78
C PHE A 32 -0.50 6.03 11.73
N ASP A 33 -1.06 6.56 10.64
CA ASP A 33 -2.44 6.27 10.26
C ASP A 33 -2.44 5.08 9.30
N ILE A 34 -3.24 4.04 9.61
CA ILE A 34 -3.20 2.78 8.87
C ILE A 34 -4.52 2.59 8.13
N SER A 35 -4.44 2.29 6.84
CA SER A 35 -5.62 2.01 6.01
C SER A 35 -5.32 0.99 4.92
N PHE A 36 -6.38 0.41 4.35
CA PHE A 36 -6.27 -0.32 3.10
C PHE A 36 -6.45 0.65 1.94
N ASP A 37 -5.40 0.84 1.13
CA ASP A 37 -5.42 1.75 -0.02
C ASP A 37 -5.98 1.08 -1.28
N ARG A 38 -5.96 -0.25 -1.35
CA ARG A 38 -6.56 -1.06 -2.41
C ARG A 38 -6.92 -2.44 -1.92
N ILE A 39 -8.10 -2.89 -2.31
CA ILE A 39 -8.56 -4.26 -2.13
C ILE A 39 -8.96 -4.83 -3.50
N THR A 40 -8.56 -6.07 -3.76
CA THR A 40 -9.06 -6.85 -4.90
C THR A 40 -9.70 -8.12 -4.37
N LEU A 41 -11.01 -8.21 -4.50
CA LEU A 41 -11.80 -9.41 -4.25
C LEU A 41 -11.86 -10.28 -5.50
N VAL A 42 -11.76 -11.58 -5.32
CA VAL A 42 -12.05 -12.56 -6.38
C VAL A 42 -12.95 -13.66 -5.84
N GLY A 43 -13.74 -14.25 -6.71
CA GLY A 43 -14.65 -15.34 -6.36
C GLY A 43 -15.27 -15.93 -7.62
N ASP A 44 -16.09 -16.94 -7.45
CA ASP A 44 -16.82 -17.56 -8.57
C ASP A 44 -18.26 -17.04 -8.59
N LEU A 45 -18.63 -16.38 -9.67
CA LEU A 45 -20.00 -15.93 -9.89
C LEU A 45 -20.93 -17.16 -9.98
N ILE A 46 -22.01 -17.15 -9.22
CA ILE A 46 -22.99 -18.25 -9.21
C ILE A 46 -23.64 -18.34 -10.60
N PRO A 47 -23.59 -19.50 -11.29
CA PRO A 47 -23.98 -19.61 -12.70
C PRO A 47 -25.40 -19.10 -13.00
N LYS A 48 -26.37 -19.35 -12.11
CA LYS A 48 -27.74 -18.88 -12.27
C LYS A 48 -27.89 -17.35 -12.17
N CYS A 49 -26.89 -16.65 -11.65
CA CYS A 49 -26.87 -15.19 -11.48
C CYS A 49 -26.07 -14.47 -12.59
N GLU A 50 -25.41 -15.20 -13.52
CA GLU A 50 -24.61 -14.62 -14.59
C GLU A 50 -25.39 -13.58 -15.39
N LYS A 51 -26.62 -13.93 -15.82
CA LYS A 51 -27.48 -13.03 -16.59
C LYS A 51 -27.87 -11.79 -15.79
N GLN A 52 -28.28 -11.96 -14.54
CA GLN A 52 -28.68 -10.85 -13.68
C GLN A 52 -27.56 -9.84 -13.48
N VAL A 53 -26.33 -10.29 -13.22
CA VAL A 53 -25.17 -9.41 -13.04
C VAL A 53 -24.78 -8.73 -14.36
N SER A 54 -24.83 -9.45 -15.48
CA SER A 54 -24.54 -8.89 -16.79
C SER A 54 -25.57 -7.84 -17.22
N ASP A 55 -26.85 -8.09 -17.00
CA ASP A 55 -27.94 -7.16 -17.28
C ASP A 55 -27.79 -5.91 -16.40
N PHE A 56 -27.50 -6.06 -15.11
CA PHE A 56 -27.24 -4.95 -14.20
C PHE A 56 -26.09 -4.07 -14.67
N VAL A 57 -24.94 -4.66 -15.03
CA VAL A 57 -23.77 -3.93 -15.55
C VAL A 57 -24.11 -3.14 -16.84
N SER A 58 -25.03 -3.65 -17.66
CA SER A 58 -25.42 -3.01 -18.92
C SER A 58 -26.43 -1.88 -18.74
N ILE A 59 -27.18 -1.84 -17.64
CA ILE A 59 -28.30 -0.91 -17.43
C ILE A 59 -27.95 0.21 -16.45
N ASP A 60 -27.06 -0.08 -15.46
CA ASP A 60 -26.71 0.90 -14.42
C ASP A 60 -25.91 2.07 -15.03
N SER A 61 -26.47 3.26 -14.96
CA SER A 61 -25.89 4.48 -15.54
C SER A 61 -24.60 4.94 -14.85
N SER A 62 -24.29 4.45 -13.66
CA SER A 62 -23.04 4.71 -12.96
C SER A 62 -21.88 3.86 -13.46
N ILE A 63 -22.15 2.85 -14.30
CA ILE A 63 -21.17 1.91 -14.83
C ILE A 63 -20.81 2.28 -16.27
N SER A 64 -19.51 2.42 -16.52
CA SER A 64 -18.93 2.47 -17.86
C SER A 64 -18.45 1.08 -18.26
N VAL A 65 -19.05 0.50 -19.29
CA VAL A 65 -18.66 -0.80 -19.83
C VAL A 65 -17.44 -0.63 -20.73
N LEU A 66 -16.33 -1.27 -20.39
CA LEU A 66 -15.06 -1.20 -21.14
C LEU A 66 -14.95 -2.32 -22.17
N GLU A 67 -15.50 -3.48 -21.87
CA GLU A 67 -15.55 -4.65 -22.75
C GLU A 67 -16.80 -5.45 -22.43
N ALA A 68 -17.58 -5.85 -23.41
CA ALA A 68 -18.75 -6.73 -23.24
C ALA A 68 -18.81 -7.77 -24.36
N LEU A 69 -18.77 -9.04 -23.96
CA LEU A 69 -19.01 -10.21 -24.80
C LEU A 69 -19.98 -11.14 -24.05
N SER A 70 -20.59 -12.10 -24.74
CA SER A 70 -21.56 -13.03 -24.16
C SER A 70 -21.04 -13.83 -22.96
N SER A 71 -19.74 -13.96 -22.80
CA SER A 71 -19.08 -14.77 -21.76
C SER A 71 -18.14 -14.00 -20.84
N LYS A 72 -17.96 -12.71 -21.08
CA LYS A 72 -17.09 -11.84 -20.25
C LYS A 72 -17.49 -10.38 -20.36
N PHE A 73 -17.22 -9.64 -19.30
CA PHE A 73 -17.27 -8.18 -19.30
C PHE A 73 -16.16 -7.57 -18.46
N LYS A 74 -15.79 -6.34 -18.77
CA LYS A 74 -15.02 -5.43 -17.95
C LYS A 74 -15.77 -4.13 -17.84
N ALA A 75 -15.89 -3.64 -16.64
CA ALA A 75 -16.65 -2.44 -16.34
C ALA A 75 -15.99 -1.63 -15.24
N GLN A 76 -16.30 -0.35 -15.17
CA GLN A 76 -15.81 0.57 -14.15
C GLN A 76 -16.95 1.45 -13.67
N ASN A 77 -17.16 1.50 -12.36
CA ASN A 77 -17.98 2.54 -11.77
C ASN A 77 -17.19 3.86 -11.81
N VAL A 78 -17.78 4.87 -12.50
CA VAL A 78 -17.06 6.12 -12.79
C VAL A 78 -16.95 7.02 -11.57
N LEU A 79 -17.89 6.92 -10.61
CA LEU A 79 -17.96 7.79 -9.44
C LEU A 79 -16.90 7.39 -8.38
N ASP A 80 -16.82 6.08 -8.09
CA ASP A 80 -16.01 5.56 -7.00
C ASP A 80 -14.76 4.81 -7.49
N ASN A 81 -14.53 4.83 -8.81
CA ASN A 81 -13.39 4.15 -9.45
C ASN A 81 -13.31 2.65 -9.11
N ILE A 82 -14.45 1.96 -9.07
CA ILE A 82 -14.55 0.53 -8.79
C ILE A 82 -14.42 -0.22 -10.11
N TYR A 83 -13.41 -1.09 -10.22
CA TYR A 83 -13.22 -1.95 -11.38
C TYR A 83 -13.88 -3.31 -11.17
N ILE A 84 -14.62 -3.80 -12.17
CA ILE A 84 -15.35 -5.05 -12.14
C ILE A 84 -15.02 -5.85 -13.41
N GLU A 85 -14.65 -7.11 -13.24
CA GLU A 85 -14.32 -8.02 -14.34
C GLU A 85 -14.96 -9.38 -14.11
N TYR A 86 -15.61 -9.90 -15.12
CA TYR A 86 -16.11 -11.26 -15.21
C TYR A 86 -15.59 -11.95 -16.47
N ASP A 87 -15.14 -13.21 -16.35
CA ASP A 87 -14.72 -14.04 -17.48
C ASP A 87 -15.07 -15.51 -17.19
N LYS A 88 -16.10 -16.01 -17.84
CA LYS A 88 -16.63 -17.37 -17.67
C LYS A 88 -15.58 -18.45 -17.89
N PHE A 89 -14.64 -18.24 -18.79
CA PHE A 89 -13.64 -19.22 -19.17
C PHE A 89 -12.38 -19.20 -18.30
N LYS A 90 -12.16 -18.11 -17.56
CA LYS A 90 -10.99 -17.94 -16.69
C LYS A 90 -10.90 -19.03 -15.63
N GLY A 91 -12.03 -19.38 -15.02
CA GLY A 91 -12.14 -20.46 -14.03
C GLY A 91 -11.84 -21.84 -14.60
N LYS A 92 -12.26 -22.10 -15.85
CA LYS A 92 -12.11 -23.40 -16.47
C LYS A 92 -10.70 -23.66 -17.03
N SER A 93 -10.11 -22.64 -17.69
CA SER A 93 -8.84 -22.81 -18.40
C SER A 93 -7.60 -22.55 -17.55
N LEU A 94 -7.71 -21.69 -16.51
CA LEU A 94 -6.56 -21.21 -15.73
C LEU A 94 -6.64 -21.57 -14.24
N GLN A 95 -7.67 -22.31 -13.80
CA GLN A 95 -7.96 -22.59 -12.37
C GLN A 95 -7.98 -21.31 -11.52
N ARG A 96 -8.53 -20.21 -12.06
CA ARG A 96 -8.66 -18.92 -11.41
C ARG A 96 -10.14 -18.59 -11.18
N LYS A 97 -10.40 -17.77 -10.20
CA LYS A 97 -11.74 -17.22 -9.98
C LYS A 97 -12.20 -16.43 -11.21
N ASN A 98 -13.49 -16.53 -11.54
CA ASN A 98 -14.05 -15.93 -12.75
C ASN A 98 -14.57 -14.50 -12.58
N MET A 99 -14.73 -14.04 -11.33
CA MET A 99 -15.16 -12.69 -10.98
C MET A 99 -14.06 -11.96 -10.21
N ARG A 100 -13.86 -10.66 -10.51
CA ARG A 100 -12.89 -9.78 -9.83
C ARG A 100 -13.52 -8.41 -9.62
N ILE A 101 -13.36 -7.88 -8.41
CA ILE A 101 -13.77 -6.52 -8.04
C ILE A 101 -12.57 -5.84 -7.39
N GLU A 102 -12.22 -4.64 -7.83
CA GLU A 102 -11.09 -3.87 -7.30
C GLU A 102 -11.52 -2.46 -6.97
N PHE A 103 -11.16 -1.98 -5.78
CA PHE A 103 -11.52 -0.65 -5.29
C PHE A 103 -10.52 -0.16 -4.23
N ASN A 104 -10.56 1.15 -3.96
CA ASN A 104 -9.91 1.75 -2.80
C ASN A 104 -10.96 1.99 -1.70
N PRO A 105 -10.89 1.29 -0.55
CA PRO A 105 -11.87 1.46 0.53
C PRO A 105 -12.00 2.90 1.05
N ASN A 106 -10.89 3.66 1.02
CA ASN A 106 -10.88 5.04 1.50
C ASN A 106 -11.73 6.01 0.65
N ASN A 107 -12.08 5.60 -0.58
CA ASN A 107 -12.92 6.38 -1.48
C ASN A 107 -14.40 6.01 -1.41
N LEU A 108 -14.76 4.95 -0.65
CA LEU A 108 -16.12 4.44 -0.59
C LEU A 108 -16.86 4.97 0.63
N ASP A 109 -18.06 5.47 0.39
CA ASP A 109 -19.04 5.66 1.46
C ASP A 109 -19.84 4.38 1.72
N GLN A 110 -20.71 4.38 2.75
CA GLN A 110 -21.52 3.20 3.10
C GLN A 110 -22.48 2.79 1.96
N ASN A 111 -22.93 3.74 1.13
CA ASN A 111 -23.82 3.44 0.01
C ASN A 111 -23.05 2.70 -1.10
N SER A 112 -21.85 3.15 -1.42
CA SER A 112 -20.96 2.51 -2.39
C SER A 112 -20.52 1.11 -1.94
N MET A 113 -20.22 0.95 -0.64
CA MET A 113 -19.92 -0.37 -0.07
C MET A 113 -21.13 -1.32 -0.19
N ASN A 114 -22.33 -0.86 0.17
CA ASN A 114 -23.56 -1.63 0.03
C ASN A 114 -23.89 -1.92 -1.43
N TRP A 115 -23.61 -0.99 -2.33
CA TRP A 115 -23.80 -1.18 -3.77
C TRP A 115 -22.94 -2.33 -4.29
N ILE A 116 -21.64 -2.37 -3.94
CA ILE A 116 -20.76 -3.49 -4.30
C ILE A 116 -21.31 -4.80 -3.76
N LYS A 117 -21.66 -4.85 -2.48
CA LYS A 117 -22.17 -6.08 -1.84
C LYS A 117 -23.45 -6.56 -2.50
N ASN A 118 -24.42 -5.67 -2.68
CA ASN A 118 -25.75 -6.02 -3.14
C ASN A 118 -25.84 -6.35 -4.62
N ASN A 119 -24.91 -5.85 -5.44
CA ASN A 119 -24.98 -6.08 -6.89
C ASN A 119 -23.95 -7.10 -7.39
N PHE A 120 -22.90 -7.39 -6.60
CA PHE A 120 -21.85 -8.30 -7.04
C PHE A 120 -21.49 -9.35 -6.00
N VAL A 121 -21.02 -8.96 -4.80
CA VAL A 121 -20.46 -9.88 -3.81
C VAL A 121 -21.46 -10.97 -3.40
N LYS A 122 -22.73 -10.63 -3.16
CA LYS A 122 -23.78 -11.59 -2.79
C LYS A 122 -24.04 -12.68 -3.85
N PHE A 123 -23.62 -12.44 -5.08
CA PHE A 123 -23.76 -13.41 -6.18
C PHE A 123 -22.48 -14.24 -6.41
N MET A 124 -21.46 -14.01 -5.59
CA MET A 124 -20.19 -14.74 -5.64
C MET A 124 -20.15 -15.83 -4.55
N ARG A 125 -19.35 -16.84 -4.78
CA ARG A 125 -18.98 -17.88 -3.80
C ARG A 125 -17.48 -18.03 -3.76
N ASP A 126 -16.96 -18.65 -2.69
CA ASP A 126 -15.53 -18.86 -2.49
C ASP A 126 -14.73 -17.56 -2.65
N ILE A 127 -15.21 -16.52 -1.96
CA ILE A 127 -14.63 -15.17 -2.05
C ILE A 127 -13.31 -15.12 -1.27
N GLU A 128 -12.31 -14.54 -1.88
CA GLU A 128 -10.98 -14.34 -1.28
C GLU A 128 -10.37 -13.01 -1.72
N PHE A 129 -9.37 -12.55 -0.96
CA PHE A 129 -8.56 -11.41 -1.36
C PHE A 129 -7.41 -11.87 -2.24
N SER A 130 -7.35 -11.40 -3.48
CA SER A 130 -6.21 -11.64 -4.36
C SER A 130 -5.13 -10.56 -4.23
N ARG A 131 -5.50 -9.39 -3.68
CA ARG A 131 -4.60 -8.27 -3.38
C ARG A 131 -5.15 -7.42 -2.25
N ILE A 132 -4.24 -7.02 -1.36
CA ILE A 132 -4.45 -6.01 -0.33
C ILE A 132 -3.26 -5.05 -0.36
N ASP A 133 -3.51 -3.75 -0.46
CA ASP A 133 -2.49 -2.73 -0.29
C ASP A 133 -2.68 -2.10 1.10
N LEU A 134 -1.78 -2.41 2.03
CA LEU A 134 -1.78 -1.90 3.40
C LEU A 134 -0.87 -0.68 3.47
N ALA A 135 -1.43 0.46 3.83
CA ALA A 135 -0.77 1.76 3.88
C ALA A 135 -0.56 2.22 5.32
N PHE A 136 0.63 2.76 5.59
CA PHE A 136 1.04 3.44 6.81
C PHE A 136 1.42 4.88 6.46
N ASP A 137 0.59 5.83 6.85
CA ASP A 137 0.81 7.25 6.61
C ASP A 137 1.43 7.92 7.83
N THR A 138 2.42 8.78 7.62
CA THR A 138 3.10 9.54 8.68
C THR A 138 3.51 10.91 8.21
N GLU A 139 3.56 11.86 9.14
CA GLU A 139 4.11 13.21 8.89
C GLU A 139 5.64 13.27 8.99
N MET A 140 6.30 12.14 9.31
CA MET A 140 7.76 12.06 9.30
C MET A 140 8.29 12.00 7.87
N ASP A 141 9.34 12.76 7.58
CA ASP A 141 10.08 12.65 6.32
C ASP A 141 10.83 11.30 6.24
N LEU A 142 10.43 10.46 5.29
CA LEU A 142 11.01 9.14 5.05
C LEU A 142 12.04 9.13 3.90
N GLY A 143 12.40 10.29 3.34
CA GLY A 143 13.35 10.40 2.23
C GLY A 143 14.70 9.70 2.49
N ASN A 144 15.19 9.74 3.72
CA ASN A 144 16.46 9.14 4.14
C ASN A 144 16.33 7.80 4.89
N PHE A 145 15.14 7.19 4.88
CA PHE A 145 14.96 5.86 5.47
C PHE A 145 15.30 4.74 4.47
N PHE A 146 15.80 3.64 5.01
CA PHE A 146 16.19 2.45 4.25
C PHE A 146 15.44 1.24 4.77
N ILE A 147 15.04 0.34 3.86
CA ILE A 147 14.53 -0.98 4.23
C ILE A 147 15.68 -1.99 4.18
N LEU A 148 15.95 -2.60 5.32
CA LEU A 148 16.79 -3.78 5.40
C LEU A 148 15.90 -5.03 5.50
N SER A 149 16.08 -5.94 4.56
CA SER A 149 15.44 -7.25 4.56
C SER A 149 16.50 -8.33 4.72
N ASP A 150 16.14 -9.44 5.35
CA ASP A 150 17.03 -10.61 5.41
C ASP A 150 17.21 -11.25 4.03
N LYS A 151 16.23 -11.07 3.14
CA LYS A 151 16.27 -11.52 1.75
C LYS A 151 16.79 -10.42 0.83
N SER A 152 17.51 -10.80 -0.22
CA SER A 152 17.83 -9.88 -1.31
C SER A 152 16.55 -9.55 -2.10
N VAL A 153 16.23 -8.28 -2.22
CA VAL A 153 15.12 -7.79 -3.02
C VAL A 153 15.62 -6.74 -4.01
N LYS A 154 15.00 -6.69 -5.19
CA LYS A 154 15.27 -5.64 -6.17
C LYS A 154 14.82 -4.31 -5.59
N LYS A 155 15.64 -3.27 -5.76
CA LYS A 155 15.32 -1.90 -5.36
C LYS A 155 15.27 -0.99 -6.58
N THR A 156 14.45 0.05 -6.50
CA THR A 156 14.41 1.15 -7.46
C THR A 156 14.12 2.43 -6.70
N ILE A 157 14.91 3.46 -6.90
CA ILE A 157 14.73 4.77 -6.26
C ILE A 157 14.51 5.80 -7.35
N PHE A 158 13.50 6.63 -7.17
CA PHE A 158 13.22 7.78 -8.01
C PHE A 158 13.53 9.05 -7.22
N TYR A 159 14.25 9.94 -7.86
CA TYR A 159 14.64 11.23 -7.31
C TYR A 159 13.76 12.33 -7.91
N GLY A 160 13.39 13.29 -7.09
CA GLY A 160 12.72 14.50 -7.52
C GLY A 160 13.66 15.48 -8.23
N ARG A 161 13.12 16.63 -8.58
CA ARG A 161 13.89 17.69 -9.27
C ARG A 161 14.99 18.32 -8.39
N ASP A 162 14.89 18.14 -7.08
CA ASP A 162 15.86 18.61 -6.08
C ASP A 162 16.90 17.55 -5.68
N ASP A 163 17.01 16.47 -6.47
CA ASP A 163 17.89 15.32 -6.22
C ASP A 163 17.62 14.61 -4.89
N LYS A 164 16.41 14.77 -4.31
CA LYS A 164 15.99 14.02 -3.13
C LYS A 164 15.17 12.79 -3.51
N PRO A 165 15.30 11.68 -2.76
CA PRO A 165 14.47 10.52 -3.00
C PRO A 165 12.99 10.83 -2.73
N GLU A 166 12.14 10.72 -3.75
CA GLU A 166 10.68 10.90 -3.62
C GLU A 166 9.94 9.58 -3.54
N THR A 167 10.45 8.55 -4.22
CA THR A 167 9.80 7.23 -4.24
C THR A 167 10.84 6.12 -4.24
N LYS A 168 10.64 5.13 -3.38
CA LYS A 168 11.48 3.94 -3.27
C LYS A 168 10.63 2.68 -3.40
N TYR A 169 11.05 1.78 -4.26
CA TYR A 169 10.42 0.48 -4.47
C TYR A 169 11.32 -0.65 -3.99
N PHE A 170 10.74 -1.63 -3.30
CA PHE A 170 11.40 -2.85 -2.85
C PHE A 170 10.60 -4.07 -3.30
N GLY A 171 11.24 -4.96 -4.05
CA GLY A 171 10.61 -6.05 -4.77
C GLY A 171 10.23 -5.65 -6.20
N THR A 172 9.43 -6.47 -6.85
CA THR A 172 8.88 -6.22 -8.18
C THR A 172 7.36 -6.21 -8.14
N ARG A 173 6.72 -5.58 -9.12
CA ARG A 173 5.26 -5.58 -9.25
C ARG A 173 4.65 -6.98 -9.36
N GLN A 174 5.44 -7.98 -9.74
CA GLN A 174 5.02 -9.39 -9.86
C GLN A 174 5.21 -10.19 -8.57
N SER A 175 5.97 -9.65 -7.59
CA SER A 175 6.22 -10.31 -6.31
C SER A 175 4.94 -10.38 -5.48
N ASP A 176 4.85 -11.40 -4.62
CA ASP A 176 3.73 -11.55 -3.69
C ASP A 176 3.70 -10.45 -2.62
N ARG A 177 4.88 -9.90 -2.28
CA ARG A 177 5.03 -8.68 -1.51
C ARG A 177 5.88 -7.68 -2.29
N TYR A 178 5.35 -6.47 -2.44
CA TYR A 178 6.01 -5.33 -3.06
C TYR A 178 5.82 -4.12 -2.15
N ILE A 179 6.90 -3.41 -1.82
CA ILE A 179 6.86 -2.31 -0.86
C ILE A 179 7.17 -1.01 -1.58
N ARG A 180 6.42 0.02 -1.24
CA ARG A 180 6.62 1.39 -1.71
C ARG A 180 6.81 2.31 -0.52
N ILE A 181 7.81 3.19 -0.57
CA ILE A 181 7.94 4.34 0.33
C ILE A 181 7.94 5.57 -0.55
N TYR A 182 7.01 6.48 -0.33
CA TYR A 182 6.90 7.66 -1.19
C TYR A 182 6.33 8.88 -0.48
N ASN A 183 6.68 10.07 -1.04
CA ASN A 183 6.13 11.33 -0.62
C ASN A 183 4.67 11.45 -1.07
N LYS A 184 3.74 11.14 -0.17
CA LYS A 184 2.29 11.16 -0.43
C LYS A 184 1.77 12.57 -0.66
N LYS A 185 2.38 13.58 -0.03
CA LYS A 185 2.04 14.98 -0.27
C LYS A 185 2.30 15.37 -1.72
N GLN A 186 3.47 15.00 -2.24
CA GLN A 186 3.82 15.27 -3.64
C GLN A 186 2.90 14.51 -4.61
N GLU A 187 2.63 13.23 -4.32
CA GLU A 187 1.70 12.43 -5.14
C GLU A 187 0.30 13.05 -5.23
N ILE A 188 -0.23 13.56 -4.11
CA ILE A 188 -1.55 14.23 -4.10
C ILE A 188 -1.49 15.53 -4.90
N LYS A 189 -0.43 16.31 -4.75
CA LYS A 189 -0.24 17.55 -5.52
C LYS A 189 -0.21 17.27 -7.03
N ASP A 190 0.57 16.27 -7.45
CA ASP A 190 0.75 15.93 -8.87
C ASP A 190 -0.53 15.36 -9.52
N ASN A 191 -1.31 14.57 -8.77
CA ASN A 191 -2.47 13.87 -9.30
C ASN A 191 -3.79 14.61 -9.11
N LYS A 192 -3.92 15.43 -8.07
CA LYS A 192 -5.20 16.07 -7.69
C LYS A 192 -5.17 17.59 -7.67
N ASP A 193 -3.98 18.18 -7.85
CA ASP A 193 -3.74 19.63 -7.74
C ASP A 193 -4.26 20.22 -6.42
N LEU A 194 -4.14 19.42 -5.32
CA LEU A 194 -4.57 19.80 -3.99
C LEU A 194 -3.35 20.04 -3.10
N GLU A 195 -3.40 21.13 -2.33
CA GLU A 195 -2.42 21.41 -1.30
C GLU A 195 -2.89 20.84 0.06
N ILE A 196 -1.99 20.10 0.71
CA ILE A 196 -2.21 19.57 2.05
C ILE A 196 -1.52 20.49 3.06
N ALA A 197 -2.20 20.80 4.15
CA ALA A 197 -1.70 21.70 5.20
C ALA A 197 -0.49 21.15 5.97
N SER A 198 -0.34 19.81 6.05
CA SER A 198 0.83 19.20 6.70
C SER A 198 2.11 19.53 5.93
N GLU A 199 3.19 19.83 6.64
CA GLU A 199 4.51 20.10 6.06
C GLU A 199 5.05 18.87 5.30
N ASN A 200 4.88 17.69 5.89
CA ASN A 200 5.26 16.41 5.32
C ASN A 200 4.10 15.41 5.39
N LEU A 201 3.98 14.60 4.38
CA LEU A 201 3.12 13.41 4.40
C LEU A 201 3.80 12.32 3.57
N TRP A 202 4.22 11.27 4.24
CA TRP A 202 4.87 10.12 3.62
C TRP A 202 4.06 8.85 3.84
N ARG A 203 4.17 7.90 2.93
CA ARG A 203 3.51 6.61 2.99
C ARG A 203 4.49 5.47 2.83
N ILE A 204 4.35 4.46 3.70
CA ILE A 204 4.90 3.12 3.50
C ILE A 204 3.73 2.22 3.10
N GLU A 205 3.80 1.62 1.93
CA GLU A 205 2.73 0.79 1.40
C GLU A 205 3.21 -0.61 1.09
N PHE A 206 2.53 -1.60 1.62
CA PHE A 206 2.75 -3.02 1.37
C PHE A 206 1.68 -3.54 0.43
N VAL A 207 2.07 -3.79 -0.82
CA VAL A 207 1.24 -4.45 -1.81
C VAL A 207 1.37 -5.96 -1.62
N LEU A 208 0.34 -6.60 -1.12
CA LEU A 208 0.28 -8.02 -0.77
C LEU A 208 -0.61 -8.75 -1.77
N LYS A 209 -0.13 -9.88 -2.28
CA LYS A 209 -0.84 -10.70 -3.28
C LYS A 209 -0.82 -12.16 -2.89
N ARG A 210 -1.79 -12.93 -3.40
CA ARG A 210 -1.89 -14.38 -3.18
C ARG A 210 -1.85 -14.69 -1.67
N ASN A 211 -1.07 -15.67 -1.26
CA ASN A 211 -0.94 -16.10 0.15
C ASN A 211 -0.43 -15.01 1.11
N MET A 212 0.11 -13.91 0.57
CA MET A 212 0.55 -12.79 1.42
C MET A 212 -0.62 -11.93 1.88
N THR A 213 -1.80 -12.01 1.24
CA THR A 213 -2.99 -11.28 1.69
C THR A 213 -3.46 -11.74 3.07
N GLU A 214 -3.34 -13.03 3.38
CA GLU A 214 -3.66 -13.59 4.70
C GLU A 214 -2.66 -13.16 5.79
N LYS A 215 -1.46 -12.76 5.39
CA LYS A 215 -0.36 -12.35 6.27
C LYS A 215 -0.24 -10.84 6.40
N TRP A 216 -1.30 -10.10 6.13
CA TRP A 216 -1.26 -8.64 6.13
C TRP A 216 -0.78 -8.05 7.47
N SER A 217 -1.16 -8.64 8.60
CA SER A 217 -0.79 -8.16 9.95
C SER A 217 0.66 -8.45 10.36
N VAL A 218 1.38 -9.30 9.61
CA VAL A 218 2.79 -9.67 9.87
C VAL A 218 3.66 -9.46 8.62
N CYS A 219 3.20 -8.67 7.68
CA CYS A 219 3.83 -8.54 6.36
C CYS A 219 5.21 -7.85 6.37
N PHE A 220 5.61 -7.23 7.48
CA PHE A 220 6.89 -6.53 7.64
C PHE A 220 7.78 -7.09 8.78
N ASP A 221 7.44 -8.24 9.38
CA ASP A 221 8.19 -8.80 10.52
C ASP A 221 9.67 -9.11 10.21
N ASP A 222 9.97 -9.44 8.95
CA ASP A 222 11.32 -9.72 8.45
C ASP A 222 12.09 -8.46 7.99
N LEU A 223 11.56 -7.27 8.25
CA LEU A 223 12.14 -6.00 7.82
C LEU A 223 12.61 -5.16 9.00
N ASN A 224 13.59 -4.31 8.74
CA ASN A 224 13.89 -3.12 9.54
C ASN A 224 13.76 -1.90 8.65
N ILE A 225 13.14 -0.83 9.15
CA ILE A 225 12.93 0.43 8.43
C ILE A 225 13.68 1.49 9.21
N ILE A 226 14.90 1.77 8.81
CA ILE A 226 15.91 2.48 9.59
C ILE A 226 16.41 3.74 8.90
N LYS A 227 16.88 4.68 9.71
CA LYS A 227 17.59 5.90 9.26
C LYS A 227 19.01 5.88 9.81
N PRO A 228 19.99 5.28 9.10
CA PRO A 228 21.36 5.20 9.58
C PRO A 228 22.05 6.57 9.58
N ASP A 229 22.80 6.86 10.64
CA ASP A 229 23.74 7.97 10.65
C ASP A 229 25.17 7.43 10.48
N TRP A 230 25.66 7.45 9.24
CA TRP A 230 26.99 6.94 8.92
C TRP A 230 28.14 7.68 9.63
N LYS A 231 27.88 8.89 10.15
CA LYS A 231 28.87 9.68 10.91
C LYS A 231 29.15 9.05 12.28
N MET A 232 28.25 8.23 12.80
CA MET A 232 28.46 7.48 14.05
C MET A 232 29.49 6.35 13.93
N VAL A 233 29.94 6.01 12.71
CA VAL A 233 30.96 4.97 12.53
C VAL A 233 32.35 5.56 12.78
N GLU A 234 33.03 5.12 13.84
CA GLU A 234 34.32 5.65 14.26
C GLU A 234 35.43 5.32 13.26
N LYS A 235 35.53 4.06 12.84
CA LYS A 235 36.59 3.59 11.95
C LYS A 235 36.40 4.11 10.54
N PHE A 236 37.37 4.91 10.05
CA PHE A 236 37.28 5.56 8.75
C PHE A 236 36.97 4.61 7.59
N SER A 237 37.65 3.46 7.51
CA SER A 237 37.41 2.50 6.41
C SER A 237 36.02 1.89 6.43
N GLU A 238 35.44 1.65 7.61
CA GLU A 238 34.06 1.17 7.78
C GLU A 238 33.06 2.28 7.47
N ARG A 239 33.35 3.50 7.91
CA ARG A 239 32.53 4.68 7.61
C ARG A 239 32.46 4.95 6.11
N ALA A 240 33.60 4.88 5.40
CA ALA A 240 33.63 5.02 3.95
C ALA A 240 32.82 3.91 3.24
N ALA A 241 32.94 2.67 3.70
CA ALA A 241 32.16 1.55 3.15
C ALA A 241 30.65 1.73 3.40
N ILE A 242 30.26 2.14 4.61
CA ILE A 242 28.84 2.41 4.94
C ILE A 242 28.30 3.57 4.08
N TYR A 243 29.06 4.64 3.93
CA TYR A 243 28.65 5.76 3.07
C TYR A 243 28.41 5.29 1.63
N LEU A 244 29.34 4.50 1.08
CA LEU A 244 29.21 3.94 -0.26
C LEU A 244 27.95 3.05 -0.38
N LEU A 245 27.72 2.16 0.59
CA LEU A 245 26.59 1.24 0.58
C LEU A 245 25.22 1.93 0.74
N LEU A 246 25.18 3.12 1.33
CA LEU A 246 23.96 3.92 1.44
C LEU A 246 23.65 4.70 0.16
N ASN A 247 24.65 5.04 -0.62
CA ASN A 247 24.49 5.86 -1.82
C ASN A 247 24.57 5.07 -3.13
N GLU A 248 25.25 3.90 -3.13
CA GLU A 248 25.46 3.06 -4.31
C GLU A 248 24.90 1.65 -4.09
N ASP A 249 23.62 1.47 -4.40
CA ASP A 249 22.90 0.19 -4.17
C ASP A 249 23.56 -1.01 -4.90
N GLY A 250 24.24 -0.78 -6.01
CA GLY A 250 24.96 -1.82 -6.77
C GLY A 250 26.06 -2.50 -5.98
N GLU A 251 26.70 -1.78 -5.06
CA GLU A 251 27.82 -2.29 -4.26
C GLU A 251 27.43 -3.42 -3.30
N TRP A 252 26.17 -3.48 -2.89
CA TRP A 252 25.65 -4.63 -2.16
C TRP A 252 25.79 -5.94 -2.95
N GLY A 253 25.71 -5.87 -4.29
CA GLY A 253 25.87 -7.03 -5.17
C GLY A 253 27.28 -7.64 -5.12
N ASN A 254 28.29 -6.79 -4.95
CA ASN A 254 29.70 -7.15 -5.01
C ASN A 254 30.25 -7.84 -3.75
N MET A 255 29.43 -7.96 -2.68
CA MET A 255 29.84 -8.55 -1.41
C MET A 255 29.39 -9.98 -1.24
N ASN A 256 30.21 -10.78 -0.53
CA ASN A 256 29.79 -12.09 -0.04
C ASN A 256 28.76 -11.97 1.09
N ARG A 257 28.05 -13.08 1.39
CA ARG A 257 26.99 -13.13 2.40
C ARG A 257 27.45 -12.68 3.80
N LYS A 258 28.65 -13.07 4.24
CA LYS A 258 29.19 -12.74 5.58
C LYS A 258 29.43 -11.23 5.70
N THR A 259 29.99 -10.61 4.67
CA THR A 259 30.26 -9.17 4.63
C THR A 259 28.94 -8.37 4.59
N LYS A 260 27.95 -8.81 3.79
CA LYS A 260 26.61 -8.21 3.77
C LYS A 260 25.96 -8.22 5.16
N TYR A 261 26.03 -9.35 5.85
CA TYR A 261 25.49 -9.49 7.21
C TYR A 261 26.18 -8.53 8.20
N LYS A 262 27.53 -8.46 8.17
CA LYS A 262 28.29 -7.51 8.98
C LYS A 262 27.77 -6.07 8.80
N TYR A 263 27.71 -5.59 7.56
CA TYR A 263 27.32 -4.21 7.29
C TYR A 263 25.83 -3.95 7.59
N LYS A 264 24.95 -4.91 7.38
CA LYS A 264 23.55 -4.80 7.82
C LYS A 264 23.43 -4.62 9.34
N ASN A 265 24.23 -5.32 10.13
CA ASN A 265 24.24 -5.14 11.59
C ASN A 265 24.78 -3.75 11.97
N ILE A 266 25.88 -3.30 11.38
CA ILE A 266 26.40 -1.96 11.63
C ILE A 266 25.32 -0.92 11.30
N LEU A 267 24.62 -1.03 10.17
CA LEU A 267 23.55 -0.10 9.81
C LEU A 267 22.43 -0.07 10.85
N LYS A 268 22.07 -1.20 11.45
CA LYS A 268 21.08 -1.25 12.55
C LYS A 268 21.61 -0.54 13.80
N GLU A 269 22.87 -0.78 14.17
CA GLU A 269 23.51 -0.19 15.36
C GLU A 269 23.65 1.32 15.28
N ILE A 270 23.94 1.88 14.09
CA ILE A 270 24.08 3.31 13.87
C ILE A 270 22.76 4.00 13.52
N SER A 271 21.64 3.31 13.62
CA SER A 271 20.33 3.86 13.31
C SER A 271 19.58 4.19 14.61
N PRO A 272 19.44 5.47 14.95
CA PRO A 272 18.74 5.87 16.16
C PRO A 272 17.23 5.58 16.10
N ILE A 273 16.70 5.32 14.91
CA ILE A 273 15.29 5.06 14.67
C ILE A 273 15.13 3.80 13.82
N ASP A 274 14.33 2.85 14.30
CA ASP A 274 13.75 1.77 13.50
C ASP A 274 12.22 1.86 13.63
N LEU A 275 11.55 2.10 12.53
CA LEU A 275 10.11 2.30 12.50
C LEU A 275 9.31 1.01 12.69
N LYS A 276 9.95 -0.16 12.61
CA LYS A 276 9.27 -1.45 12.71
C LYS A 276 8.41 -1.57 13.96
N ASN A 277 9.00 -1.28 15.13
CA ASN A 277 8.29 -1.43 16.41
C ASN A 277 7.10 -0.46 16.50
N ASN A 278 7.27 0.78 16.05
CA ASN A 278 6.20 1.77 16.05
C ASN A 278 5.05 1.37 15.12
N MET A 279 5.39 0.86 13.92
CA MET A 279 4.40 0.36 12.98
C MET A 279 3.65 -0.84 13.55
N GLN A 280 4.35 -1.73 14.27
CA GLN A 280 3.75 -2.92 14.89
C GLN A 280 2.81 -2.53 16.03
N GLU A 281 3.22 -1.67 16.94
CA GLU A 281 2.38 -1.17 18.03
C GLU A 281 1.12 -0.48 17.51
N GLU A 282 1.25 0.33 16.47
CA GLU A 282 0.11 1.02 15.88
C GLU A 282 -0.81 0.06 15.13
N LEU A 283 -0.25 -0.94 14.45
CA LEU A 283 -1.03 -1.99 13.80
C LEU A 283 -1.83 -2.81 14.82
N GLU A 284 -1.23 -3.16 15.95
CA GLU A 284 -1.91 -3.87 17.04
C GLU A 284 -3.09 -3.06 17.59
N ARG A 285 -2.92 -1.75 17.80
CA ARG A 285 -4.01 -0.86 18.26
C ARG A 285 -5.19 -0.81 17.27
N GLN A 286 -4.91 -0.84 15.98
CA GLN A 286 -5.94 -0.71 14.93
C GLN A 286 -6.40 -2.05 14.36
N GLN A 287 -5.81 -3.17 14.78
CA GLN A 287 -6.01 -4.48 14.17
C GLN A 287 -7.49 -4.92 14.14
N GLU A 288 -8.22 -4.69 15.21
CA GLU A 288 -9.63 -5.09 15.27
C GLU A 288 -10.51 -4.27 14.28
N ARG A 289 -10.21 -3.00 14.09
CA ARG A 289 -10.89 -2.17 13.09
C ARG A 289 -10.61 -2.70 11.68
N LEU A 290 -9.33 -2.93 11.38
CA LEU A 290 -8.88 -3.43 10.08
C LEU A 290 -9.43 -4.83 9.77
N LYS A 291 -9.47 -5.73 10.76
CA LYS A 291 -10.11 -7.06 10.62
C LYS A 291 -11.60 -6.95 10.29
N LYS A 292 -12.35 -6.09 10.98
CA LYS A 292 -13.77 -5.86 10.71
C LYS A 292 -14.00 -5.32 9.30
N GLU A 293 -13.15 -4.43 8.84
CA GLU A 293 -13.18 -3.89 7.48
C GLU A 293 -13.01 -5.00 6.43
N LEU A 294 -12.04 -5.91 6.61
CA LEU A 294 -11.86 -7.05 5.71
C LEU A 294 -13.02 -8.06 5.82
N GLN A 295 -13.47 -8.36 7.04
CA GLN A 295 -14.57 -9.30 7.26
C GLN A 295 -15.87 -8.83 6.59
N PHE A 296 -16.11 -7.52 6.55
CA PHE A 296 -17.28 -6.96 5.87
C PHE A 296 -17.41 -7.45 4.43
N TRP A 297 -16.31 -7.67 3.73
CA TRP A 297 -16.31 -8.10 2.34
C TRP A 297 -16.48 -9.60 2.14
N LEU A 298 -16.20 -10.42 3.15
CA LEU A 298 -16.26 -11.88 3.07
C LEU A 298 -17.59 -12.47 3.56
N THR A 299 -18.40 -11.67 4.25
CA THR A 299 -19.74 -12.02 4.77
C THR A 299 -20.86 -11.41 3.93
#